data_fbdf1f74d7f02e36508bc64bfd8864f7
#
_entry.id   fbdf1f74d7f02e36508bc64bfd8864f7
#
_cell.length_a   1.000
_cell.length_b   1.000
_cell.length_c   1.000
_cell.angle_alpha   90.00
_cell.angle_beta   90.00
_cell.angle_gamma   90.00
#
_symmetry.space_group_name_H-M   'P 1'
#
loop_
_entity.id
_entity.type
_entity.pdbx_description
1 polymer ?
#
loop_
_entity_poly.entity_id
_entity_poly.type
_entity_poly.pdbx_seq_one_letter_code
_entity_poly.pdbx_strand_id
1 'polypeptide(L)'
;IGYEKQIMTTVSARKEDVIHDWYLVDAKDKTLGRLSTEIARRLRGKHKPIYTPHVDTGDYIVVINASGIKVTGNKMKDKMYHKHTGYIGNLKSMNLETMMNKSPERVLTKSVRGMLPKTKLGNAMIKKLKVFAGPEHTHGSQQPQTLEI
;
A
#
# COMPACT_ATOMS: atom_id res chain seq x y z
N ILE A 1 -33.61 -29.30 -25.77
CA ILE A 1 -32.37 -29.09 -25.04
C ILE A 1 -32.32 -27.59 -24.79
N GLY A 2 -32.75 -27.20 -23.56
CA GLY A 2 -32.84 -25.79 -23.16
C GLY A 2 -31.44 -25.27 -22.81
N TYR A 3 -30.98 -24.29 -23.56
CA TYR A 3 -29.84 -23.48 -23.18
C TYR A 3 -30.29 -22.54 -22.04
N GLU A 4 -29.95 -22.86 -20.80
CA GLU A 4 -30.05 -21.89 -19.71
C GLU A 4 -29.16 -20.70 -20.06
N LYS A 5 -29.78 -19.57 -20.37
CA LYS A 5 -29.10 -18.29 -20.45
C LYS A 5 -28.49 -18.02 -19.08
N GLN A 6 -27.21 -18.29 -18.89
CA GLN A 6 -26.44 -17.73 -17.77
C GLN A 6 -26.50 -16.20 -17.91
N ILE A 7 -27.37 -15.60 -17.13
CA ILE A 7 -27.43 -14.14 -17.01
C ILE A 7 -26.14 -13.73 -16.30
N MET A 8 -25.16 -13.25 -17.05
CA MET A 8 -23.96 -12.63 -16.50
C MET A 8 -24.39 -11.32 -15.82
N THR A 9 -24.75 -11.40 -14.54
CA THR A 9 -25.00 -10.22 -13.73
C THR A 9 -23.68 -9.63 -13.29
N THR A 10 -23.44 -8.36 -13.61
CA THR A 10 -22.29 -7.61 -13.08
C THR A 10 -22.51 -7.43 -11.58
N VAL A 11 -21.63 -8.05 -10.78
CA VAL A 11 -21.69 -7.91 -9.32
C VAL A 11 -21.13 -6.55 -8.92
N SER A 12 -21.94 -5.73 -8.27
CA SER A 12 -21.51 -4.50 -7.60
C SER A 12 -21.47 -4.76 -6.09
N ALA A 13 -20.27 -4.72 -5.50
CA ALA A 13 -20.11 -4.96 -4.06
C ALA A 13 -20.79 -3.86 -3.23
N ARG A 14 -21.47 -4.25 -2.16
CA ARG A 14 -21.94 -3.33 -1.14
C ARG A 14 -20.90 -3.21 -0.03
N LYS A 15 -20.82 -2.08 0.62
CA LYS A 15 -19.85 -1.83 1.69
C LYS A 15 -19.99 -2.82 2.86
N GLU A 16 -21.19 -3.29 3.10
CA GLU A 16 -21.56 -4.19 4.21
C GLU A 16 -21.14 -5.65 3.94
N ASP A 17 -21.05 -6.03 2.66
CA ASP A 17 -20.73 -7.40 2.23
C ASP A 17 -19.21 -7.63 2.07
N VAL A 18 -18.40 -6.59 2.22
CA VAL A 18 -16.95 -6.69 2.00
C VAL A 18 -16.24 -7.20 3.24
N ILE A 19 -15.60 -8.35 3.10
CA ILE A 19 -14.71 -8.92 4.12
C ILE A 19 -13.29 -8.41 3.88
N HIS A 20 -12.65 -7.89 4.92
CA HIS A 20 -11.28 -7.39 4.90
C HIS A 20 -10.38 -8.35 5.67
N ASP A 21 -9.44 -8.96 4.95
CA ASP A 21 -8.43 -9.83 5.55
C ASP A 21 -7.20 -9.04 5.98
N TRP A 22 -6.39 -9.65 6.85
CA TRP A 22 -5.13 -9.07 7.31
C TRP A 22 -3.95 -9.85 6.76
N TYR A 23 -3.01 -9.14 6.13
CA TYR A 23 -1.80 -9.73 5.57
C TYR A 23 -0.55 -9.12 6.17
N LEU A 24 0.43 -9.99 6.43
CA LEU A 24 1.77 -9.63 6.86
C LEU A 24 2.74 -9.78 5.69
N VAL A 25 3.52 -8.74 5.42
CA VAL A 25 4.51 -8.70 4.33
C VAL A 25 5.87 -8.35 4.90
N ASP A 26 6.88 -9.14 4.61
CA ASP A 26 8.27 -8.81 4.90
C ASP A 26 8.88 -8.00 3.74
N ALA A 27 9.37 -6.79 4.07
CA ALA A 27 9.96 -5.87 3.11
C ALA A 27 11.48 -6.06 2.95
N LYS A 28 12.10 -6.92 3.76
CA LYS A 28 13.54 -7.18 3.70
C LYS A 28 13.96 -7.64 2.31
N ASP A 29 15.00 -7.02 1.76
CA ASP A 29 15.59 -7.32 0.46
C ASP A 29 14.68 -7.13 -0.76
N LYS A 30 13.44 -6.67 -0.57
CA LYS A 30 12.49 -6.39 -1.66
C LYS A 30 12.74 -5.02 -2.28
N THR A 31 12.50 -4.91 -3.59
CA THR A 31 12.63 -3.63 -4.29
C THR A 31 11.44 -2.72 -4.00
N LEU A 32 11.69 -1.47 -3.59
CA LEU A 32 10.68 -0.49 -3.19
C LEU A 32 9.52 -0.39 -4.19
N GLY A 33 9.80 -0.27 -5.49
CA GLY A 33 8.75 -0.07 -6.50
C GLY A 33 7.84 -1.27 -6.68
N ARG A 34 8.41 -2.48 -6.83
CA ARG A 34 7.65 -3.73 -7.00
C ARG A 34 6.81 -4.05 -5.77
N LEU A 35 7.42 -3.94 -4.59
CA LEU A 35 6.72 -4.11 -3.32
C LEU A 35 5.53 -3.13 -3.20
N SER A 36 5.76 -1.85 -3.48
CA SER A 36 4.71 -0.83 -3.42
C SER A 36 3.56 -1.08 -4.39
N THR A 37 3.85 -1.62 -5.59
CA THR A 37 2.82 -1.94 -6.60
C THR A 37 1.90 -3.05 -6.11
N GLU A 38 2.45 -4.13 -5.55
CA GLU A 38 1.65 -5.25 -5.07
C GLU A 38 0.84 -4.87 -3.82
N ILE A 39 1.43 -4.11 -2.90
CA ILE A 39 0.71 -3.54 -1.76
C ILE A 39 -0.46 -2.66 -2.24
N ALA A 40 -0.23 -1.74 -3.19
CA ALA A 40 -1.28 -0.87 -3.70
C ALA A 40 -2.41 -1.65 -4.41
N ARG A 41 -2.07 -2.71 -5.15
CA ARG A 41 -3.03 -3.61 -5.79
C ARG A 41 -3.96 -4.26 -4.77
N ARG A 42 -3.42 -4.75 -3.65
CA ARG A 42 -4.18 -5.40 -2.58
C ARG A 42 -4.99 -4.42 -1.74
N LEU A 43 -4.42 -3.27 -1.37
CA LEU A 43 -5.14 -2.21 -0.68
C LEU A 43 -6.36 -1.70 -1.47
N ARG A 44 -6.25 -1.69 -2.80
CA ARG A 44 -7.35 -1.34 -3.70
C ARG A 44 -8.36 -2.46 -3.88
N GLY A 45 -7.99 -3.71 -3.59
CA GLY A 45 -8.85 -4.89 -3.76
C GLY A 45 -8.89 -5.46 -5.17
N LYS A 46 -7.96 -5.07 -6.06
CA LYS A 46 -7.93 -5.55 -7.46
C LYS A 46 -7.63 -7.05 -7.63
N HIS A 47 -7.23 -7.73 -6.57
CA HIS A 47 -7.00 -9.17 -6.56
C HIS A 47 -8.29 -9.97 -6.29
N LYS A 48 -9.36 -9.30 -5.81
CA LYS A 48 -10.65 -9.93 -5.51
C LYS A 48 -11.60 -9.85 -6.71
N PRO A 49 -12.39 -10.90 -7.00
CA PRO A 49 -13.37 -10.88 -8.08
C PRO A 49 -14.50 -9.87 -7.85
N ILE A 50 -14.78 -9.55 -6.58
CA ILE A 50 -15.81 -8.57 -6.16
C ILE A 50 -15.34 -7.11 -6.30
N TYR A 51 -14.16 -6.87 -6.90
CA TYR A 51 -13.64 -5.51 -7.03
C TYR A 51 -14.64 -4.57 -7.67
N THR A 52 -14.96 -3.50 -6.95
CA THR A 52 -15.85 -2.43 -7.40
C THR A 52 -15.16 -1.08 -7.19
N PRO A 53 -15.04 -0.20 -8.23
CA PRO A 53 -14.23 1.01 -8.14
C PRO A 53 -14.66 2.03 -7.09
N HIS A 54 -15.94 2.10 -6.75
CA HIS A 54 -16.50 3.06 -5.79
C HIS A 54 -16.58 2.53 -4.36
N VAL A 55 -16.29 1.24 -4.14
CA VAL A 55 -16.30 0.60 -2.82
C VAL A 55 -14.87 0.21 -2.43
N ASP A 56 -14.54 0.32 -1.16
CA ASP A 56 -13.27 -0.15 -0.62
C ASP A 56 -13.33 -1.66 -0.37
N THR A 57 -12.88 -2.45 -1.33
CA THR A 57 -12.84 -3.92 -1.28
C THR A 57 -11.49 -4.49 -0.84
N GLY A 58 -10.49 -3.63 -0.62
CA GLY A 58 -9.12 -4.04 -0.30
C GLY A 58 -8.93 -4.48 1.14
N ASP A 59 -7.80 -5.12 1.41
CA ASP A 59 -7.43 -5.72 2.68
C ASP A 59 -6.52 -4.83 3.52
N TYR A 60 -6.34 -5.21 4.80
CA TYR A 60 -5.34 -4.61 5.68
C TYR A 60 -3.98 -5.23 5.43
N ILE A 61 -2.94 -4.40 5.36
CA ILE A 61 -1.57 -4.86 5.14
C ILE A 61 -0.66 -4.31 6.24
N VAL A 62 0.03 -5.23 6.89
CA VAL A 62 1.09 -4.95 7.86
C VAL A 62 2.42 -5.24 7.18
N VAL A 63 3.31 -4.27 7.11
CA VAL A 63 4.65 -4.42 6.53
C VAL A 63 5.67 -4.31 7.64
N ILE A 64 6.57 -5.29 7.72
CA ILE A 64 7.69 -5.32 8.65
C ILE A 64 9.01 -5.14 7.91
N ASN A 65 10.09 -4.86 8.65
CA ASN A 65 11.45 -4.70 8.12
C ASN A 65 11.58 -3.61 7.03
N ALA A 66 10.83 -2.51 7.13
CA ALA A 66 10.88 -1.44 6.14
C ALA A 66 12.27 -0.77 6.01
N SER A 67 13.14 -0.89 7.00
CA SER A 67 14.54 -0.44 6.95
C SER A 67 15.39 -1.24 5.95
N GLY A 68 15.03 -2.51 5.68
CA GLY A 68 15.73 -3.42 4.77
C GLY A 68 15.31 -3.32 3.31
N ILE A 69 14.51 -2.34 2.92
CA ILE A 69 14.04 -2.14 1.54
C ILE A 69 15.20 -1.76 0.63
N LYS A 70 15.29 -2.42 -0.53
CA LYS A 70 16.27 -2.13 -1.58
C LYS A 70 15.72 -1.18 -2.65
N VAL A 71 16.61 -0.39 -3.21
CA VAL A 71 16.34 0.42 -4.41
C VAL A 71 17.43 0.17 -5.45
N THR A 72 17.06 0.25 -6.72
CA THR A 72 17.98 -0.01 -7.85
C THR A 72 18.64 1.26 -8.32
N GLY A 73 19.87 1.13 -8.87
CA GLY A 73 20.64 2.25 -9.43
C GLY A 73 21.01 3.28 -8.36
N ASN A 74 21.21 4.52 -8.77
CA ASN A 74 21.68 5.61 -7.91
C ASN A 74 20.56 6.33 -7.13
N LYS A 75 19.35 5.74 -7.06
CA LYS A 75 18.15 6.37 -6.46
C LYS A 75 18.31 6.76 -4.99
N MET A 76 19.22 6.10 -4.25
CA MET A 76 19.49 6.47 -2.84
C MET A 76 19.91 7.94 -2.73
N LYS A 77 20.75 8.41 -3.63
CA LYS A 77 21.28 9.79 -3.67
C LYS A 77 20.41 10.72 -4.50
N ASP A 78 19.95 10.28 -5.68
CA ASP A 78 19.31 11.13 -6.68
C ASP A 78 17.81 11.33 -6.44
N LYS A 79 17.14 10.38 -5.77
CA LYS A 79 15.70 10.51 -5.54
C LYS A 79 15.44 11.52 -4.43
N MET A 80 14.82 12.64 -4.82
CA MET A 80 14.47 13.73 -3.91
C MET A 80 13.00 13.68 -3.49
N TYR A 81 12.75 13.98 -2.23
CA TYR A 81 11.42 14.20 -1.67
C TYR A 81 11.25 15.66 -1.29
N HIS A 82 10.25 16.30 -1.87
CA HIS A 82 9.95 17.70 -1.62
C HIS A 82 8.70 17.85 -0.74
N LYS A 83 8.71 18.82 0.16
CA LYS A 83 7.57 19.23 0.97
C LYS A 83 7.54 20.75 1.08
N HIS A 84 6.47 21.36 0.57
CA HIS A 84 6.22 22.79 0.77
C HIS A 84 5.45 23.01 2.07
N THR A 85 5.85 24.02 2.86
CA THR A 85 5.21 24.28 4.16
C THR A 85 3.96 25.15 4.06
N GLY A 86 3.66 25.73 2.88
CA GLY A 86 2.55 26.67 2.65
C GLY A 86 2.98 28.13 2.64
N TYR A 87 4.17 28.47 3.14
CA TYR A 87 4.71 29.82 3.13
C TYR A 87 5.65 30.05 1.95
N ILE A 88 5.74 31.27 1.43
CA ILE A 88 6.58 31.64 0.30
C ILE A 88 8.04 31.27 0.57
N GLY A 89 8.70 30.62 -0.43
CA GLY A 89 10.11 30.23 -0.35
C GLY A 89 10.43 29.00 0.53
N ASN A 90 9.45 28.40 1.20
CA ASN A 90 9.67 27.31 2.16
C ASN A 90 9.49 25.90 1.56
N LEU A 91 10.22 25.58 0.51
CA LEU A 91 10.37 24.24 -0.02
C LEU A 91 11.47 23.49 0.73
N LYS A 92 11.11 22.44 1.45
CA LYS A 92 12.04 21.52 2.10
C LYS A 92 12.26 20.30 1.22
N SER A 93 13.52 19.96 0.97
CA SER A 93 13.93 18.83 0.15
C SER A 93 14.86 17.91 0.94
N MET A 94 14.71 16.61 0.74
CA MET A 94 15.62 15.60 1.29
C MET A 94 15.77 14.45 0.30
N ASN A 95 16.96 13.83 0.26
CA ASN A 95 17.19 12.66 -0.57
C ASN A 95 16.60 11.39 0.08
N LEU A 96 16.52 10.32 -0.70
CA LEU A 96 15.96 9.04 -0.24
C LEU A 96 16.79 8.46 0.92
N GLU A 97 18.12 8.54 0.87
CA GLU A 97 19.02 8.05 1.91
C GLU A 97 18.72 8.70 3.26
N THR A 98 18.66 10.02 3.31
CA THR A 98 18.31 10.78 4.52
C THR A 98 16.93 10.40 5.03
N MET A 99 15.98 10.17 4.12
CA MET A 99 14.61 9.78 4.50
C MET A 99 14.54 8.34 5.03
N MET A 100 15.31 7.41 4.48
CA MET A 100 15.41 6.03 4.96
C MET A 100 16.02 5.97 6.37
N ASN A 101 17.09 6.73 6.61
CA ASN A 101 17.72 6.79 7.92
C ASN A 101 16.81 7.43 8.98
N LYS A 102 15.99 8.41 8.60
CA LYS A 102 15.12 9.13 9.53
C LYS A 102 13.78 8.42 9.78
N SER A 103 13.15 7.89 8.73
CA SER A 103 11.80 7.33 8.80
C SER A 103 11.55 6.40 7.61
N PRO A 104 12.03 5.15 7.62
CA PRO A 104 11.85 4.21 6.51
C PRO A 104 10.38 3.91 6.20
N GLU A 105 9.52 3.92 7.22
CA GLU A 105 8.07 3.71 7.09
C GLU A 105 7.42 4.75 6.15
N ARG A 106 7.87 6.01 6.23
CA ARG A 106 7.36 7.09 5.38
C ARG A 106 7.76 6.92 3.92
N VAL A 107 8.90 6.30 3.65
CA VAL A 107 9.36 6.04 2.27
C VAL A 107 8.38 5.11 1.57
N LEU A 108 8.06 3.96 2.21
CA LEU A 108 7.11 3.00 1.67
C LEU A 108 5.70 3.59 1.58
N THR A 109 5.23 4.24 2.65
CA THR A 109 3.90 4.87 2.68
C THR A 109 3.74 5.90 1.56
N LYS A 110 4.75 6.77 1.31
CA LYS A 110 4.71 7.73 0.20
C LYS A 110 4.72 7.05 -1.17
N SER A 111 5.49 5.96 -1.33
CA SER A 111 5.51 5.19 -2.57
C SER A 111 4.15 4.59 -2.88
N VAL A 112 3.53 3.91 -1.92
CA VAL A 112 2.20 3.31 -2.05
C VAL A 112 1.12 4.37 -2.27
N ARG A 113 1.16 5.49 -1.52
CA ARG A 113 0.21 6.60 -1.67
C ARG A 113 0.24 7.20 -3.08
N GLY A 114 1.43 7.26 -3.70
CA GLY A 114 1.58 7.71 -5.09
C GLY A 114 0.90 6.79 -6.12
N MET A 115 0.73 5.52 -5.77
CA MET A 115 0.10 4.49 -6.62
C MET A 115 -1.40 4.32 -6.38
N LEU A 116 -1.93 4.84 -5.27
CA LEU A 116 -3.35 4.83 -4.95
C LEU A 116 -4.07 6.03 -5.60
N PRO A 117 -5.39 5.93 -5.84
CA PRO A 117 -6.19 7.04 -6.34
C PRO A 117 -6.12 8.27 -5.41
N LYS A 118 -6.04 9.46 -5.98
CA LYS A 118 -6.01 10.74 -5.23
C LYS A 118 -7.42 11.22 -4.86
N THR A 119 -8.24 10.32 -4.33
CA THR A 119 -9.65 10.57 -3.96
C THR A 119 -9.86 10.39 -2.46
N LYS A 120 -11.06 10.74 -1.96
CA LYS A 120 -11.46 10.45 -0.57
C LYS A 120 -11.33 8.96 -0.26
N LEU A 121 -11.74 8.10 -1.19
CA LEU A 121 -11.62 6.64 -1.08
C LEU A 121 -10.16 6.19 -1.01
N GLY A 122 -9.26 6.71 -1.85
CA GLY A 122 -7.82 6.41 -1.79
C GLY A 122 -7.16 6.83 -0.48
N ASN A 123 -7.61 7.94 0.12
CA ASN A 123 -7.17 8.36 1.46
C ASN A 123 -7.70 7.43 2.59
N ALA A 124 -8.82 6.76 2.38
CA ALA A 124 -9.31 5.72 3.29
C ALA A 124 -8.48 4.42 3.13
N MET A 125 -8.20 4.01 1.89
CA MET A 125 -7.42 2.82 1.58
C MET A 125 -6.01 2.87 2.20
N ILE A 126 -5.31 4.01 2.13
CA ILE A 126 -3.95 4.13 2.70
C ILE A 126 -3.91 3.96 4.23
N LYS A 127 -5.01 4.22 4.94
CA LYS A 127 -5.10 4.02 6.39
C LYS A 127 -5.02 2.55 6.80
N LYS A 128 -5.35 1.63 5.88
CA LYS A 128 -5.26 0.18 6.07
C LYS A 128 -3.82 -0.35 5.96
N LEU A 129 -2.89 0.47 5.49
CA LEU A 129 -1.46 0.15 5.47
C LEU A 129 -0.83 0.51 6.81
N LYS A 130 -0.20 -0.47 7.44
CA LYS A 130 0.58 -0.33 8.66
C LYS A 130 2.02 -0.72 8.35
N VAL A 131 2.98 0.16 8.58
CA VAL A 131 4.39 -0.06 8.24
C VAL A 131 5.23 0.06 9.50
N PHE A 132 6.12 -0.90 9.70
CA PHE A 132 7.07 -0.97 10.82
C PHE A 132 8.49 -1.04 10.28
N ALA A 133 9.39 -0.30 10.91
CA ALA A 133 10.81 -0.26 10.52
C ALA A 133 11.53 -1.57 10.83
N GLY A 134 11.21 -2.20 11.97
CA GLY A 134 11.80 -3.44 12.47
C GLY A 134 10.92 -4.67 12.20
N PRO A 135 11.33 -5.83 12.79
CA PRO A 135 10.60 -7.09 12.63
C PRO A 135 9.33 -7.18 13.47
N GLU A 136 9.20 -6.36 14.51
CA GLU A 136 8.09 -6.42 15.45
C GLU A 136 6.92 -5.53 14.99
N HIS A 137 5.69 -5.99 15.22
CA HIS A 137 4.47 -5.25 14.96
C HIS A 137 3.45 -5.40 16.10
N THR A 138 2.56 -4.43 16.26
CA THR A 138 1.56 -4.39 17.34
C THR A 138 0.23 -5.08 16.99
N HIS A 139 0.11 -5.67 15.80
CA HIS A 139 -1.13 -6.24 15.27
C HIS A 139 -1.23 -7.78 15.44
N GLY A 140 -0.71 -8.34 16.55
CA GLY A 140 -0.76 -9.78 16.81
C GLY A 140 -2.20 -10.31 17.00
N SER A 141 -3.07 -9.52 17.63
CA SER A 141 -4.46 -9.91 17.87
C SER A 141 -5.30 -10.11 16.60
N GLN A 142 -4.91 -9.47 15.49
CA GLN A 142 -5.55 -9.60 14.18
C GLN A 142 -5.12 -10.85 13.41
N GLN A 143 -4.11 -11.58 13.90
CA GLN A 143 -3.56 -12.80 13.29
C GLN A 143 -3.32 -12.65 11.77
N PRO A 144 -2.47 -11.68 11.33
CA PRO A 144 -2.27 -11.43 9.93
C PRO A 144 -1.62 -12.63 9.24
N GLN A 145 -2.14 -13.03 8.08
CA GLN A 145 -1.60 -14.12 7.27
C GLN A 145 -0.33 -13.68 6.55
N THR A 146 0.71 -14.48 6.56
CA THR A 146 1.95 -14.18 5.84
C THR A 146 1.71 -14.20 4.33
N LEU A 147 2.14 -13.14 3.66
CA LEU A 147 2.02 -12.97 2.22
C LEU A 147 3.40 -12.84 1.60
N GLU A 148 3.77 -13.79 0.76
CA GLU A 148 4.97 -13.71 -0.07
C GLU A 148 4.71 -12.84 -1.32
N ILE A 149 5.59 -11.86 -1.56
CA ILE A 149 5.55 -10.92 -2.70
C ILE A 149 6.86 -11.00 -3.47
#